data_1c18b406cc0876322af304542e51e7b5
#
_entry.id   1c18b406cc0876322af304542e51e7b5
#
_cell.length_a   1.000
_cell.length_b   1.000
_cell.length_c   1.000
_cell.angle_alpha   90.00
_cell.angle_beta   90.00
_cell.angle_gamma   90.00
#
_symmetry.space_group_name_H-M   'P 1'
#
loop_
_entity.id
_entity.type
_entity.pdbx_description
1 polymer ?
#
loop_
_entity_poly.entity_id
_entity_poly.type
_entity_poly.pdbx_seq_one_letter_code
_entity_poly.pdbx_strand_id
1 'polypeptide(L)'
;MREYIDAAAFKEMMLCADAALSDNIQIINDLNVFPVPDGDTGTNMSLTMNSAAAELRKKSFDAIDAAASCVASALLRGARGNSGVILSLLFRGISRRLKGIETAGAAEFAGALSDGVDAAYKAVMKPAEGTILTVSRLAAAAAVEAANAGASLESALECAIRAGD
;
A
#
# COMPACT_ATOMS: atom_id res chain seq x y z
N MET A 1 -4.15 -22.21 1.82
CA MET A 1 -3.24 -21.32 1.08
C MET A 1 -4.08 -20.59 0.04
N ARG A 2 -4.14 -19.26 0.08
CA ARG A 2 -4.89 -18.50 -0.93
C ARG A 2 -4.07 -18.37 -2.20
N GLU A 3 -4.68 -18.68 -3.35
CA GLU A 3 -4.03 -18.55 -4.66
C GLU A 3 -4.22 -17.15 -5.25
N TYR A 4 -5.27 -16.43 -4.81
CA TYR A 4 -5.63 -15.10 -5.30
C TYR A 4 -6.26 -14.22 -4.22
N ILE A 5 -6.22 -12.92 -4.43
CA ILE A 5 -6.91 -11.89 -3.65
C ILE A 5 -8.16 -11.47 -4.42
N ASP A 6 -9.33 -11.68 -3.86
CA ASP A 6 -10.60 -11.12 -4.31
C ASP A 6 -10.89 -9.78 -3.62
N ALA A 7 -12.00 -9.15 -3.97
CA ALA A 7 -12.42 -7.88 -3.40
C ALA A 7 -12.61 -7.94 -1.87
N ALA A 8 -13.14 -9.04 -1.36
CA ALA A 8 -13.39 -9.23 0.07
C ALA A 8 -12.06 -9.35 0.84
N ALA A 9 -11.13 -10.16 0.34
CA ALA A 9 -9.80 -10.32 0.92
C ALA A 9 -9.02 -8.99 0.89
N PHE A 10 -9.05 -8.27 -0.24
CA PHE A 10 -8.40 -6.97 -0.35
C PHE A 10 -8.97 -5.95 0.66
N LYS A 11 -10.29 -5.91 0.81
CA LYS A 11 -10.95 -5.08 1.82
C LYS A 11 -10.47 -5.42 3.23
N GLU A 12 -10.43 -6.69 3.62
CA GLU A 12 -9.93 -7.12 4.93
C GLU A 12 -8.46 -6.77 5.13
N MET A 13 -7.61 -6.96 4.13
CA MET A 13 -6.19 -6.55 4.18
C MET A 13 -6.06 -5.05 4.49
N MET A 14 -6.87 -4.21 3.84
CA MET A 14 -6.85 -2.76 4.07
C MET A 14 -7.36 -2.37 5.45
N LEU A 15 -8.37 -3.06 5.98
CA LEU A 15 -8.88 -2.82 7.34
C LEU A 15 -7.86 -3.26 8.40
N CYS A 16 -7.16 -4.37 8.18
CA CYS A 16 -6.05 -4.81 9.03
C CYS A 16 -4.89 -3.81 9.00
N ALA A 17 -4.56 -3.26 7.81
CA ALA A 17 -3.51 -2.25 7.68
C ALA A 17 -3.87 -0.94 8.41
N ASP A 18 -5.14 -0.51 8.37
CA ASP A 18 -5.64 0.63 9.14
C ASP A 18 -5.46 0.42 10.65
N ALA A 19 -5.81 -0.77 11.15
CA ALA A 19 -5.64 -1.13 12.55
C ALA A 19 -4.14 -1.16 12.94
N ALA A 20 -3.29 -1.82 12.14
CA ALA A 20 -1.86 -1.93 12.40
C ALA A 20 -1.17 -0.55 12.42
N LEU A 21 -1.53 0.36 11.50
CA LEU A 21 -1.02 1.73 11.54
C LEU A 21 -1.48 2.48 12.80
N SER A 22 -2.75 2.33 13.17
CA SER A 22 -3.32 2.98 14.37
C SER A 22 -2.62 2.53 15.65
N ASP A 23 -2.30 1.24 15.76
CA ASP A 23 -1.61 0.66 16.92
C ASP A 23 -0.14 1.10 17.01
N ASN A 24 0.48 1.51 15.90
CA ASN A 24 1.89 1.87 15.82
C ASN A 24 2.16 3.36 15.59
N ILE A 25 1.16 4.23 15.72
CA ILE A 25 1.30 5.69 15.48
C ILE A 25 2.51 6.27 16.22
N GLN A 26 2.63 5.99 17.53
CA GLN A 26 3.69 6.60 18.35
C GLN A 26 5.08 6.12 17.92
N ILE A 27 5.24 4.83 17.64
CA ILE A 27 6.51 4.26 17.16
C ILE A 27 6.93 4.91 15.85
N ILE A 28 5.99 5.09 14.91
CA ILE A 28 6.27 5.72 13.61
C ILE A 28 6.57 7.22 13.79
N ASN A 29 5.88 7.91 14.69
CA ASN A 29 6.15 9.31 15.01
C ASN A 29 7.56 9.49 15.59
N ASP A 30 7.97 8.62 16.49
CA ASP A 30 9.30 8.66 17.13
C ASP A 30 10.44 8.42 16.13
N LEU A 31 10.17 7.67 15.05
CA LEU A 31 11.12 7.43 13.96
C LEU A 31 11.16 8.55 12.91
N ASN A 32 10.31 9.55 13.03
CA ASN A 32 10.22 10.64 12.06
C ASN A 32 11.38 11.63 12.23
N VAL A 33 12.40 11.47 11.38
CA VAL A 33 13.61 12.32 11.38
C VAL A 33 13.82 13.08 10.07
N PHE A 34 13.11 12.72 9.00
CA PHE A 34 13.26 13.30 7.68
C PHE A 34 11.88 13.46 6.97
N PRO A 35 11.68 14.53 6.19
CA PRO A 35 12.57 15.68 5.93
C PRO A 35 12.57 16.71 7.08
N VAL A 36 11.56 16.68 7.93
CA VAL A 36 11.39 17.53 9.10
C VAL A 36 11.03 16.64 10.29
N PRO A 37 11.74 16.73 11.42
CA PRO A 37 11.48 15.90 12.60
C PRO A 37 10.33 16.47 13.44
N ASP A 38 9.14 16.58 12.84
CA ASP A 38 7.93 17.10 13.49
C ASP A 38 7.11 16.03 14.22
N GLY A 39 7.53 14.75 14.11
CA GLY A 39 6.96 13.64 14.87
C GLY A 39 5.51 13.32 14.50
N ASP A 40 5.09 13.59 13.27
CA ASP A 40 3.69 13.45 12.85
C ASP A 40 3.44 12.38 11.75
N THR A 41 4.47 11.68 11.29
CA THR A 41 4.37 10.70 10.19
C THR A 41 3.35 9.63 10.47
N GLY A 42 3.38 9.00 11.64
CA GLY A 42 2.43 7.96 12.04
C GLY A 42 1.00 8.49 12.10
N THR A 43 0.82 9.68 12.66
CA THR A 43 -0.48 10.35 12.72
C THR A 43 -1.02 10.63 11.32
N ASN A 44 -0.19 11.18 10.43
CA ASN A 44 -0.58 11.50 9.05
C ASN A 44 -0.93 10.25 8.23
N MET A 45 -0.14 9.18 8.35
CA MET A 45 -0.41 7.91 7.67
C MET A 45 -1.68 7.25 8.19
N SER A 46 -1.88 7.23 9.51
CA SER A 46 -3.08 6.65 10.12
C SER A 46 -4.34 7.40 9.71
N LEU A 47 -4.35 8.74 9.76
CA LEU A 47 -5.50 9.53 9.31
C LEU A 47 -5.80 9.32 7.82
N THR A 48 -4.76 9.18 7.00
CA THR A 48 -4.90 8.92 5.58
C THR A 48 -5.51 7.53 5.34
N MET A 49 -5.00 6.48 6.00
CA MET A 49 -5.52 5.11 5.87
C MET A 49 -6.94 4.99 6.40
N ASN A 50 -7.25 5.63 7.52
CA ASN A 50 -8.59 5.64 8.11
C ASN A 50 -9.65 6.19 7.15
N SER A 51 -9.29 7.15 6.29
CA SER A 51 -10.18 7.65 5.24
C SER A 51 -10.60 6.54 4.25
N ALA A 52 -9.68 5.66 3.89
CA ALA A 52 -9.98 4.50 3.04
C ALA A 52 -10.80 3.44 3.79
N ALA A 53 -10.40 3.12 5.02
CA ALA A 53 -11.12 2.15 5.86
C ALA A 53 -12.57 2.56 6.11
N ALA A 54 -12.83 3.85 6.35
CA ALA A 54 -14.18 4.38 6.53
C ALA A 54 -15.06 4.19 5.29
N GLU A 55 -14.52 4.36 4.08
CA GLU A 55 -15.25 4.10 2.85
C GLU A 55 -15.47 2.60 2.59
N LEU A 56 -14.46 1.77 2.87
CA LEU A 56 -14.55 0.32 2.69
C LEU A 56 -15.60 -0.32 3.61
N ARG A 57 -15.74 0.17 4.85
CA ARG A 57 -16.75 -0.33 5.80
C ARG A 57 -18.18 -0.14 5.31
N LYS A 58 -18.42 0.88 4.47
CA LYS A 58 -19.76 1.23 3.96
C LYS A 58 -20.14 0.48 2.68
N LYS A 59 -19.19 -0.21 2.04
CA LYS A 59 -19.38 -0.74 0.67
C LYS A 59 -19.01 -2.22 0.58
N SER A 60 -19.65 -2.90 -0.36
CA SER A 60 -19.24 -4.20 -0.86
C SER A 60 -18.77 -4.07 -2.30
N PHE A 61 -17.91 -4.97 -2.74
CA PHE A 61 -17.31 -4.92 -4.07
C PHE A 61 -17.32 -6.31 -4.68
N ASP A 62 -17.60 -6.40 -5.98
CA ASP A 62 -17.63 -7.68 -6.72
C ASP A 62 -16.26 -8.04 -7.31
N ALA A 63 -15.39 -7.03 -7.51
CA ALA A 63 -14.06 -7.20 -8.10
C ALA A 63 -13.00 -6.39 -7.34
N ILE A 64 -11.74 -6.89 -7.36
CA ILE A 64 -10.63 -6.21 -6.69
C ILE A 64 -10.34 -4.82 -7.27
N ASP A 65 -10.59 -4.61 -8.56
CA ASP A 65 -10.39 -3.31 -9.21
C ASP A 65 -11.26 -2.22 -8.60
N ALA A 66 -12.54 -2.54 -8.33
CA ALA A 66 -13.49 -1.61 -7.70
C ALA A 66 -13.09 -1.27 -6.26
N ALA A 67 -12.65 -2.27 -5.49
CA ALA A 67 -12.13 -2.08 -4.14
C ALA A 67 -10.86 -1.22 -4.14
N ALA A 68 -9.90 -1.53 -5.01
CA ALA A 68 -8.65 -0.78 -5.14
C ALA A 68 -8.88 0.66 -5.60
N SER A 69 -9.82 0.89 -6.52
CA SER A 69 -10.22 2.24 -6.96
C SER A 69 -10.86 3.05 -5.84
N CYS A 70 -11.69 2.42 -5.02
CA CYS A 70 -12.27 3.04 -3.83
C CYS A 70 -11.19 3.47 -2.84
N VAL A 71 -10.24 2.58 -2.52
CA VAL A 71 -9.10 2.85 -1.64
C VAL A 71 -8.27 4.00 -2.17
N ALA A 72 -7.81 3.94 -3.42
CA ALA A 72 -6.97 4.98 -4.02
C ALA A 72 -7.65 6.36 -3.99
N SER A 73 -8.95 6.41 -4.30
CA SER A 73 -9.72 7.66 -4.28
C SER A 73 -9.90 8.21 -2.86
N ALA A 74 -10.14 7.35 -1.88
CA ALA A 74 -10.32 7.75 -0.49
C ALA A 74 -8.99 8.23 0.13
N LEU A 75 -7.89 7.51 -0.11
CA LEU A 75 -6.55 7.92 0.33
C LEU A 75 -6.16 9.28 -0.24
N LEU A 76 -6.42 9.52 -1.52
CA LEU A 76 -6.11 10.80 -2.16
C LEU A 76 -6.87 11.97 -1.52
N ARG A 77 -8.17 11.79 -1.26
CA ARG A 77 -8.99 12.82 -0.60
C ARG A 77 -8.62 13.04 0.86
N GLY A 78 -8.20 11.97 1.54
CA GLY A 78 -7.84 11.98 2.96
C GLY A 78 -6.36 12.19 3.24
N ALA A 79 -5.52 12.37 2.22
CA ALA A 79 -4.06 12.46 2.37
C ALA A 79 -3.65 13.57 3.34
N ARG A 80 -2.78 13.23 4.30
CA ARG A 80 -2.20 14.14 5.29
C ARG A 80 -0.69 14.07 5.24
N GLY A 81 -0.04 15.23 5.26
CA GLY A 81 1.41 15.34 5.22
C GLY A 81 2.04 14.71 3.97
N ASN A 82 3.36 14.74 3.88
CA ASN A 82 4.09 14.14 2.75
C ASN A 82 3.91 12.61 2.72
N SER A 83 3.93 11.96 3.88
CA SER A 83 3.77 10.52 4.02
C SER A 83 2.40 10.03 3.51
N GLY A 84 1.32 10.72 3.85
CA GLY A 84 -0.02 10.41 3.37
C GLY A 84 -0.17 10.64 1.87
N VAL A 85 0.44 11.68 1.32
CA VAL A 85 0.47 11.92 -0.13
C VAL A 85 1.20 10.78 -0.84
N ILE A 86 2.39 10.37 -0.37
CA ILE A 86 3.14 9.25 -0.96
C ILE A 86 2.33 7.96 -0.88
N LEU A 87 1.71 7.67 0.27
CA LEU A 87 0.84 6.51 0.44
C LEU A 87 -0.31 6.52 -0.59
N SER A 88 -0.95 7.66 -0.82
CA SER A 88 -2.02 7.79 -1.82
C SER A 88 -1.52 7.55 -3.25
N LEU A 89 -0.29 7.94 -3.57
CA LEU A 89 0.32 7.72 -4.87
C LEU A 89 0.67 6.25 -5.12
N LEU A 90 1.16 5.55 -4.10
CA LEU A 90 1.38 4.10 -4.14
C LEU A 90 0.08 3.38 -4.50
N PHE A 91 -0.99 3.64 -3.77
CA PHE A 91 -2.29 2.99 -4.03
C PHE A 91 -2.93 3.43 -5.34
N ARG A 92 -2.65 4.62 -5.83
CA ARG A 92 -3.08 5.06 -7.17
C ARG A 92 -2.44 4.20 -8.27
N GLY A 93 -1.14 3.89 -8.16
CA GLY A 93 -0.46 3.00 -9.10
C GLY A 93 -1.00 1.57 -9.01
N ILE A 94 -1.18 1.04 -7.81
CA ILE A 94 -1.80 -0.28 -7.55
C ILE A 94 -3.18 -0.36 -8.22
N SER A 95 -4.05 0.60 -7.96
CA SER A 95 -5.40 0.63 -8.53
C SER A 95 -5.40 0.69 -10.06
N ARG A 96 -4.47 1.43 -10.65
CA ARG A 96 -4.34 1.50 -12.12
C ARG A 96 -3.97 0.15 -12.73
N ARG A 97 -3.08 -0.58 -12.10
CA ARG A 97 -2.65 -1.91 -12.56
C ARG A 97 -3.77 -2.95 -12.42
N LEU A 98 -4.54 -2.87 -11.34
CA LEU A 98 -5.63 -3.80 -11.07
C LEU A 98 -6.91 -3.47 -11.85
N LYS A 99 -6.92 -2.43 -12.69
CA LYS A 99 -8.11 -2.03 -13.46
C LYS A 99 -8.58 -3.16 -14.38
N GLY A 100 -9.86 -3.53 -14.24
CA GLY A 100 -10.48 -4.60 -15.00
C GLY A 100 -10.13 -6.02 -14.51
N ILE A 101 -9.45 -6.14 -13.37
CA ILE A 101 -9.12 -7.43 -12.76
C ILE A 101 -10.17 -7.77 -11.70
N GLU A 102 -10.71 -8.98 -11.77
CA GLU A 102 -11.69 -9.48 -10.80
C GLU A 102 -10.99 -10.01 -9.54
N THR A 103 -9.95 -10.83 -9.73
CA THR A 103 -9.11 -11.40 -8.67
C THR A 103 -7.64 -11.33 -9.07
N ALA A 104 -6.73 -11.05 -8.14
CA ALA A 104 -5.30 -10.94 -8.41
C ALA A 104 -4.51 -12.10 -7.80
N GLY A 105 -3.76 -12.81 -8.62
CA GLY A 105 -2.77 -13.78 -8.17
C GLY A 105 -1.44 -13.12 -7.78
N ALA A 106 -0.42 -13.95 -7.54
CA ALA A 106 0.91 -13.47 -7.12
C ALA A 106 1.51 -12.49 -8.13
N ALA A 107 1.47 -12.81 -9.42
CA ALA A 107 2.08 -11.99 -10.48
C ALA A 107 1.35 -10.64 -10.65
N GLU A 108 0.01 -10.66 -10.68
CA GLU A 108 -0.80 -9.46 -10.81
C GLU A 108 -0.60 -8.52 -9.62
N PHE A 109 -0.62 -9.07 -8.39
CA PHE A 109 -0.50 -8.26 -7.19
C PHE A 109 0.92 -7.72 -6.99
N ALA A 110 1.95 -8.53 -7.23
CA ALA A 110 3.35 -8.06 -7.22
C ALA A 110 3.60 -6.98 -8.27
N GLY A 111 3.06 -7.15 -9.49
CA GLY A 111 3.10 -6.13 -10.52
C GLY A 111 2.37 -4.85 -10.12
N ALA A 112 1.26 -4.96 -9.39
CA ALA A 112 0.53 -3.81 -8.88
C ALA A 112 1.34 -3.03 -7.83
N LEU A 113 2.04 -3.73 -6.92
CA LEU A 113 2.97 -3.10 -5.97
C LEU A 113 4.07 -2.33 -6.70
N SER A 114 4.67 -2.93 -7.73
CA SER A 114 5.72 -2.30 -8.54
C SER A 114 5.21 -1.04 -9.26
N ASP A 115 4.04 -1.10 -9.89
CA ASP A 115 3.42 0.07 -10.56
C ASP A 115 3.07 1.17 -9.55
N GLY A 116 2.71 0.79 -8.32
CA GLY A 116 2.51 1.72 -7.20
C GLY A 116 3.78 2.49 -6.85
N VAL A 117 4.90 1.78 -6.72
CA VAL A 117 6.22 2.36 -6.45
C VAL A 117 6.62 3.32 -7.56
N ASP A 118 6.49 2.90 -8.81
CA ASP A 118 6.79 3.74 -9.98
C ASP A 118 5.97 5.04 -9.99
N ALA A 119 4.69 4.95 -9.68
CA ALA A 119 3.82 6.11 -9.61
C ALA A 119 4.26 7.11 -8.51
N ALA A 120 4.66 6.59 -7.35
CA ALA A 120 5.14 7.42 -6.24
C ALA A 120 6.49 8.09 -6.57
N TYR A 121 7.47 7.33 -7.10
CA TYR A 121 8.78 7.89 -7.49
C TYR A 121 8.66 8.96 -8.59
N LYS A 122 7.78 8.76 -9.58
CA LYS A 122 7.56 9.75 -10.66
C LYS A 122 6.93 11.05 -10.16
N ALA A 123 6.17 11.01 -9.08
CA ALA A 123 5.48 12.18 -8.54
C ALA A 123 6.32 12.98 -7.54
N VAL A 124 7.31 12.35 -6.90
CA VAL A 124 8.18 13.01 -5.94
C VAL A 124 9.37 13.63 -6.65
N MET A 125 9.51 14.96 -6.62
CA MET A 125 10.57 15.69 -7.33
C MET A 125 11.98 15.30 -6.88
N LYS A 126 12.17 14.98 -5.61
CA LYS A 126 13.46 14.58 -5.02
C LYS A 126 13.24 13.38 -4.11
N PRO A 127 13.13 12.16 -4.66
CA PRO A 127 12.99 10.96 -3.84
C PRO A 127 14.23 10.77 -2.97
N ALA A 128 14.01 10.52 -1.68
CA ALA A 128 15.06 10.28 -0.72
C ALA A 128 15.07 8.80 -0.31
N GLU A 129 16.27 8.21 -0.25
CA GLU A 129 16.46 6.86 0.29
C GLU A 129 16.37 6.86 1.82
N GLY A 130 16.07 5.70 2.42
CA GLY A 130 15.79 5.57 3.85
C GLY A 130 14.40 6.08 4.26
N THR A 131 13.45 6.09 3.31
CA THR A 131 12.07 6.55 3.53
C THR A 131 11.06 5.47 3.12
N ILE A 132 9.77 5.76 3.25
CA ILE A 132 8.68 4.91 2.74
C ILE A 132 8.87 4.50 1.27
N LEU A 133 9.52 5.34 0.46
CA LEU A 133 9.81 5.02 -0.93
C LEU A 133 10.81 3.85 -1.05
N THR A 134 11.87 3.86 -0.24
CA THR A 134 12.85 2.78 -0.20
C THR A 134 12.21 1.47 0.24
N VAL A 135 11.47 1.48 1.35
CA VAL A 135 10.76 0.30 1.87
C VAL A 135 9.80 -0.25 0.81
N SER A 136 8.98 0.60 0.21
CA SER A 136 8.04 0.19 -0.83
C SER A 136 8.74 -0.42 -2.04
N ARG A 137 9.86 0.16 -2.48
CA ARG A 137 10.65 -0.32 -3.61
C ARG A 137 11.26 -1.69 -3.35
N LEU A 138 11.87 -1.89 -2.17
CA LEU A 138 12.47 -3.17 -1.79
C LEU A 138 11.39 -4.26 -1.65
N ALA A 139 10.30 -3.95 -0.98
CA ALA A 139 9.17 -4.86 -0.82
C ALA A 139 8.57 -5.28 -2.17
N ALA A 140 8.30 -4.31 -3.07
CA ALA A 140 7.75 -4.61 -4.38
C ALA A 140 8.72 -5.44 -5.25
N ALA A 141 10.02 -5.13 -5.23
CA ALA A 141 11.02 -5.89 -5.97
C ALA A 141 11.08 -7.35 -5.50
N ALA A 142 11.09 -7.60 -4.19
CA ALA A 142 11.09 -8.95 -3.63
C ALA A 142 9.81 -9.73 -3.96
N ALA A 143 8.65 -9.07 -3.94
CA ALA A 143 7.38 -9.69 -4.35
C ALA A 143 7.42 -10.12 -5.83
N VAL A 144 7.92 -9.25 -6.71
CA VAL A 144 8.04 -9.53 -8.15
C VAL A 144 9.02 -10.68 -8.41
N GLU A 145 10.18 -10.69 -7.74
CA GLU A 145 11.15 -11.75 -7.87
C GLU A 145 10.56 -13.10 -7.44
N ALA A 146 9.90 -13.15 -6.28
CA ALA A 146 9.25 -14.35 -5.77
C ALA A 146 8.14 -14.84 -6.71
N ALA A 147 7.28 -13.94 -7.20
CA ALA A 147 6.21 -14.28 -8.13
C ALA A 147 6.76 -14.84 -9.46
N ASN A 148 7.83 -14.23 -9.99
CA ASN A 148 8.50 -14.71 -11.21
C ASN A 148 9.16 -16.09 -11.02
N ALA A 149 9.58 -16.41 -9.80
CA ALA A 149 10.09 -17.73 -9.43
C ALA A 149 8.98 -18.77 -9.20
N GLY A 150 7.70 -18.42 -9.39
CA GLY A 150 6.56 -19.30 -9.21
C GLY A 150 6.09 -19.47 -7.76
N ALA A 151 6.47 -18.54 -6.87
CA ALA A 151 6.01 -18.56 -5.49
C ALA A 151 4.49 -18.33 -5.40
N SER A 152 3.88 -18.88 -4.35
CA SER A 152 2.49 -18.58 -4.03
C SER A 152 2.31 -17.11 -3.67
N LEU A 153 1.07 -16.62 -3.73
CA LEU A 153 0.74 -15.26 -3.31
C LEU A 153 1.20 -14.96 -1.87
N GLU A 154 0.94 -15.87 -0.95
CA GLU A 154 1.36 -15.72 0.46
C GLU A 154 2.88 -15.62 0.58
N SER A 155 3.62 -16.51 -0.11
CA SER A 155 5.09 -16.48 -0.09
C SER A 155 5.65 -15.21 -0.72
N ALA A 156 5.04 -14.70 -1.80
CA ALA A 156 5.46 -13.44 -2.42
C ALA A 156 5.25 -12.24 -1.46
N LEU A 157 4.13 -12.21 -0.73
CA LEU A 157 3.87 -11.19 0.29
C LEU A 157 4.82 -11.30 1.49
N GLU A 158 5.15 -12.51 1.95
CA GLU A 158 6.15 -12.72 2.99
C GLU A 158 7.54 -12.23 2.56
N CYS A 159 7.95 -12.48 1.31
CA CYS A 159 9.19 -11.95 0.76
C CYS A 159 9.18 -10.42 0.74
N ALA A 160 8.06 -9.80 0.36
CA ALA A 160 7.90 -8.35 0.39
C ALA A 160 8.08 -7.78 1.80
N ILE A 161 7.43 -8.38 2.80
CA ILE A 161 7.52 -7.93 4.21
C ILE A 161 8.97 -8.02 4.69
N ARG A 162 9.64 -9.17 4.51
CA ARG A 162 11.03 -9.37 4.93
C ARG A 162 12.02 -8.41 4.26
N ALA A 163 11.74 -8.01 3.02
CA ALA A 163 12.60 -7.06 2.31
C ALA A 163 12.36 -5.61 2.72
N GLY A 164 11.20 -5.32 3.32
CA GLY A 164 10.85 -4.01 3.86
C GLY A 164 11.33 -3.77 5.29
N ASP A 165 11.61 -4.84 6.05
CA ASP A 165 12.15 -4.78 7.41
C ASP A 165 13.65 -4.38 7.41
#